data_e6cfeb0466fc4c2a556aa9133c9b2d2e
#
_entry.id   e6cfeb0466fc4c2a556aa9133c9b2d2e
#
_cell.length_a   1.000
_cell.length_b   1.000
_cell.length_c   1.000
_cell.angle_alpha   90.00
_cell.angle_beta   90.00
_cell.angle_gamma   90.00
#
_symmetry.space_group_name_H-M   'P 1'
#
loop_
_entity.id
_entity.type
_entity.pdbx_description
1 polymer ?
#
loop_
_entity_poly.entity_id
_entity_poly.type
_entity_poly.pdbx_seq_one_letter_code
_entity_poly.pdbx_strand_id
1 'polypeptide(L)'
;MTNIQEPPVDRFCDLVMKGGITSGVVYPKAIELLSHQYRFKSIGGTSAGAIEAVVTAAAEYQRRHTGSRAGFDLLAGLPMELQQEVAPGKSKLLSLFQPQPTMRRLFSVLIGALNCEETSARIARIIAGFLWAYWPATLAALFVSVAGGVIGGGWFAAILTLVIALPLLVGFWVYVDVTQRMVANDLGLCSGLTEDARHEALTPWLHALIQKAAGRSLNDPPLTFGDLWDAPGFPPSWLKVPADPKPRSIDLQMFSTNLSHGRPYIFPLSEKHLQPSRFRDRERLYFREEEMKRCLPADLVAWMVQKSQPYIIEQGRDGKDPSTEAAQGKRELPEPRHFPVLLAARMSLSFPFLFTAIPLHAIDHDPPDKRQFRRCWFSDGGISSNFPMHLFDGLVPMWPTFGISLEPEIERRDPVFLPVKYDQGYGERWNHFAEEKQGVSMLGGFISAIVSTMQNWNDNSLARMPGVRDRVARVRLNAKEGGMNLNMEARLIKNIAERGVQATKELLQRFAPSSNGEQAEGWNEHRFVRLHVLLTMLEARSPGLVSALSPTCGHATDFLTLLNEMMNAKRPPGYENAMTKEQCQELHSLIKTLQDLAGYMVASKQSIFFKPIPKPELRVRPSL
;
A
#
# COMPACT_ATOMS: atom_id res chain seq x y z
N MET A 1 24.12 22.37 -20.09
CA MET A 1 24.11 21.45 -18.95
C MET A 1 24.07 22.32 -17.70
N THR A 2 22.92 22.53 -17.12
CA THR A 2 22.77 23.22 -15.84
C THR A 2 23.49 22.39 -14.78
N ASN A 3 24.40 23.01 -14.05
CA ASN A 3 25.07 22.40 -12.89
C ASN A 3 23.97 21.93 -11.93
N ILE A 4 23.64 20.63 -11.94
CA ILE A 4 22.66 20.03 -11.06
C ILE A 4 23.31 19.97 -9.68
N GLN A 5 22.97 20.92 -8.83
CA GLN A 5 23.49 21.00 -7.47
C GLN A 5 22.73 19.96 -6.63
N GLU A 6 23.46 19.10 -5.91
CA GLU A 6 22.88 18.16 -4.94
C GLU A 6 22.11 18.92 -3.85
N PRO A 7 20.97 18.40 -3.40
CA PRO A 7 20.24 19.04 -2.30
C PRO A 7 21.09 19.09 -1.04
N PRO A 8 20.96 20.14 -0.21
CA PRO A 8 21.62 20.21 1.08
C PRO A 8 21.39 18.93 1.90
N VAL A 9 22.42 18.51 2.65
CA VAL A 9 22.40 17.25 3.41
C VAL A 9 21.32 17.18 4.49
N ASP A 10 20.77 18.31 4.88
CA ASP A 10 19.76 18.49 5.92
C ASP A 10 18.37 18.85 5.38
N ARG A 11 18.19 18.90 4.04
CA ARG A 11 16.90 19.20 3.42
C ARG A 11 16.14 17.91 3.12
N PHE A 12 15.23 17.57 4.01
CA PHE A 12 14.44 16.33 3.92
C PHE A 12 13.01 16.56 3.42
N CYS A 13 12.42 15.53 2.87
CA CYS A 13 10.97 15.39 2.70
C CYS A 13 10.54 13.93 2.90
N ASP A 14 9.26 13.75 3.20
CA ASP A 14 8.59 12.46 3.09
C ASP A 14 7.80 12.41 1.78
N LEU A 15 7.62 11.21 1.23
CA LEU A 15 6.89 10.99 -0.02
C LEU A 15 5.92 9.82 0.12
N VAL A 16 4.65 10.04 -0.23
CA VAL A 16 3.62 9.01 -0.24
C VAL A 16 3.01 8.90 -1.63
N MET A 17 2.98 7.68 -2.16
CA MET A 17 2.48 7.38 -3.50
C MET A 17 1.24 6.53 -3.45
N LYS A 18 0.20 6.97 -4.15
CA LYS A 18 -1.06 6.25 -4.27
C LYS A 18 -0.90 4.99 -5.11
N GLY A 19 -1.59 3.93 -4.71
CA GLY A 19 -1.65 2.70 -5.50
C GLY A 19 -2.38 2.89 -6.83
N GLY A 20 -1.99 2.09 -7.81
CA GLY A 20 -2.59 1.98 -9.13
C GLY A 20 -1.78 0.98 -9.94
N ILE A 21 -2.38 0.17 -10.82
CA ILE A 21 -1.65 -0.92 -11.48
C ILE A 21 -0.71 -0.37 -12.54
N THR A 22 -1.23 0.34 -13.53
CA THR A 22 -0.44 0.84 -14.67
C THR A 22 -0.16 2.33 -14.59
N SER A 23 -0.91 3.05 -13.79
CA SER A 23 -0.74 4.49 -13.57
C SER A 23 0.51 4.86 -12.75
N GLY A 24 1.21 3.86 -12.18
CA GLY A 24 2.50 4.05 -11.50
C GLY A 24 3.55 4.75 -12.35
N VAL A 25 3.47 4.68 -13.67
CA VAL A 25 4.39 5.39 -14.58
C VAL A 25 4.41 6.92 -14.40
N VAL A 26 3.50 7.49 -13.61
CA VAL A 26 3.49 8.90 -13.21
C VAL A 26 4.67 9.25 -12.31
N TYR A 27 5.12 8.32 -11.46
CA TYR A 27 6.05 8.59 -10.36
C TYR A 27 7.52 8.73 -10.76
N PRO A 28 8.10 7.91 -11.66
CA PRO A 28 9.54 7.86 -11.90
C PRO A 28 10.19 9.23 -12.16
N LYS A 29 9.70 9.97 -13.14
CA LYS A 29 10.22 11.31 -13.46
C LYS A 29 9.86 12.37 -12.40
N ALA A 30 8.73 12.21 -11.73
CA ALA A 30 8.32 13.07 -10.64
C ALA A 30 9.30 12.97 -9.45
N ILE A 31 9.68 11.75 -9.09
CA ILE A 31 10.62 11.45 -8.00
C ILE A 31 12.03 11.95 -8.35
N GLU A 32 12.48 11.69 -9.58
CA GLU A 32 13.78 12.18 -10.04
C GLU A 32 13.86 13.70 -9.91
N LEU A 33 12.85 14.43 -10.39
CA LEU A 33 12.81 15.90 -10.27
C LEU A 33 12.77 16.35 -8.82
N LEU A 34 11.99 15.71 -7.94
CA LEU A 34 11.90 16.04 -6.52
C LEU A 34 13.25 15.81 -5.82
N SER A 35 13.99 14.77 -6.23
CA SER A 35 15.30 14.41 -5.67
C SER A 35 16.39 15.47 -5.87
N HIS A 36 16.22 16.43 -6.78
CA HIS A 36 17.12 17.55 -6.94
C HIS A 36 17.03 18.58 -5.81
N GLN A 37 15.89 18.63 -5.13
CA GLN A 37 15.63 19.62 -4.07
C GLN A 37 15.60 19.02 -2.67
N TYR A 38 15.31 17.72 -2.55
CA TYR A 38 15.12 17.05 -1.26
C TYR A 38 15.84 15.72 -1.17
N ARG A 39 16.19 15.35 0.08
CA ARG A 39 16.57 14.00 0.47
C ARG A 39 15.33 13.29 1.04
N PHE A 40 15.06 12.09 0.58
CA PHE A 40 13.91 11.34 1.05
C PHE A 40 14.18 10.75 2.44
N LYS A 41 13.38 11.17 3.45
CA LYS A 41 13.48 10.65 4.81
C LYS A 41 12.54 9.47 5.03
N SER A 42 11.26 9.67 4.68
CA SER A 42 10.25 8.63 4.79
C SER A 42 9.57 8.44 3.44
N ILE A 43 9.39 7.18 3.05
CA ILE A 43 8.87 6.83 1.74
C ILE A 43 7.79 5.78 1.92
N GLY A 44 6.60 6.02 1.38
CA GLY A 44 5.48 5.10 1.50
C GLY A 44 4.66 4.96 0.23
N GLY A 45 4.04 3.80 0.10
CA GLY A 45 3.16 3.52 -1.02
C GLY A 45 2.45 2.18 -0.88
N THR A 46 1.48 1.98 -1.75
CA THR A 46 0.70 0.74 -1.83
C THR A 46 0.58 0.30 -3.27
N SER A 47 0.47 -0.99 -3.52
CA SER A 47 0.33 -1.52 -4.89
C SER A 47 1.49 -1.04 -5.80
N ALA A 48 1.21 -0.49 -6.99
CA ALA A 48 2.26 0.10 -7.82
C ALA A 48 3.04 1.22 -7.11
N GLY A 49 2.40 2.01 -6.24
CA GLY A 49 3.09 2.98 -5.40
C GLY A 49 4.14 2.35 -4.46
N ALA A 50 4.00 1.08 -4.09
CA ALA A 50 5.02 0.36 -3.33
C ALA A 50 6.25 -0.01 -4.18
N ILE A 51 6.07 -0.30 -5.48
CA ILE A 51 7.19 -0.49 -6.42
C ILE A 51 8.05 0.78 -6.44
N GLU A 52 7.40 1.91 -6.68
CA GLU A 52 8.09 3.18 -6.77
C GLU A 52 8.72 3.59 -5.43
N ALA A 53 8.05 3.27 -4.31
CA ALA A 53 8.57 3.55 -2.97
C ALA A 53 9.87 2.77 -2.71
N VAL A 54 9.92 1.49 -3.05
CA VAL A 54 11.12 0.67 -2.82
C VAL A 54 12.28 1.07 -3.72
N VAL A 55 11.99 1.40 -5.01
CA VAL A 55 13.04 1.85 -5.94
C VAL A 55 13.56 3.25 -5.54
N THR A 56 12.67 4.14 -5.07
CA THR A 56 13.05 5.45 -4.51
C THR A 56 13.95 5.30 -3.29
N ALA A 57 13.61 4.39 -2.37
CA ALA A 57 14.42 4.11 -1.18
C ALA A 57 15.79 3.54 -1.55
N ALA A 58 15.84 2.66 -2.56
CA ALA A 58 17.09 2.10 -3.08
C ALA A 58 17.97 3.17 -3.73
N ALA A 59 17.39 4.07 -4.54
CA ALA A 59 18.11 5.19 -5.15
C ALA A 59 18.63 6.19 -4.09
N GLU A 60 17.83 6.48 -3.06
CA GLU A 60 18.24 7.32 -1.93
C GLU A 60 19.37 6.66 -1.13
N TYR A 61 19.29 5.34 -0.91
CA TYR A 61 20.35 4.56 -0.28
C TYR A 61 21.67 4.69 -1.05
N GLN A 62 21.68 4.52 -2.37
CA GLN A 62 22.85 4.71 -3.22
C GLN A 62 23.39 6.14 -3.07
N ARG A 63 22.53 7.15 -3.20
CA ARG A 63 22.93 8.56 -3.09
C ARG A 63 23.59 8.85 -1.74
N ARG A 64 23.05 8.32 -0.65
CA ARG A 64 23.59 8.56 0.69
C ARG A 64 24.93 7.90 0.94
N HIS A 65 25.20 6.74 0.32
CA HIS A 65 26.46 6.02 0.48
C HIS A 65 27.56 6.51 -0.45
N THR A 66 27.22 6.85 -1.68
CA THR A 66 28.21 7.10 -2.75
C THR A 66 28.18 8.53 -3.29
N GLY A 67 27.15 9.32 -2.98
CA GLY A 67 26.87 10.60 -3.64
C GLY A 67 26.33 10.45 -5.08
N SER A 68 26.19 9.23 -5.60
CA SER A 68 25.75 8.98 -6.98
C SER A 68 24.23 9.13 -7.12
N ARG A 69 23.80 9.74 -8.23
CA ARG A 69 22.39 9.85 -8.61
C ARG A 69 21.94 8.77 -9.60
N ALA A 70 22.81 7.83 -9.95
CA ALA A 70 22.52 6.81 -10.97
C ALA A 70 21.23 6.03 -10.68
N GLY A 71 20.87 5.81 -9.42
CA GLY A 71 19.58 5.19 -9.04
C GLY A 71 18.36 6.04 -9.44
N PHE A 72 18.43 7.36 -9.30
CA PHE A 72 17.37 8.27 -9.74
C PHE A 72 17.33 8.42 -11.27
N ASP A 73 18.48 8.41 -11.94
CA ASP A 73 18.55 8.43 -13.41
C ASP A 73 17.95 7.14 -13.99
N LEU A 74 18.24 6.00 -13.36
CA LEU A 74 17.61 4.71 -13.69
C LEU A 74 16.08 4.78 -13.55
N LEU A 75 15.61 5.35 -12.45
CA LEU A 75 14.18 5.52 -12.17
C LEU A 75 13.53 6.41 -13.22
N ALA A 76 14.15 7.55 -13.59
CA ALA A 76 13.64 8.46 -14.63
C ALA A 76 13.53 7.77 -16.02
N GLY A 77 14.34 6.76 -16.29
CA GLY A 77 14.33 5.96 -17.51
C GLY A 77 13.19 4.93 -17.61
N LEU A 78 12.59 4.55 -16.48
CA LEU A 78 11.58 3.48 -16.43
C LEU A 78 10.39 3.67 -17.38
N PRO A 79 9.77 4.86 -17.51
CA PRO A 79 8.67 5.02 -18.46
C PRO A 79 9.06 4.71 -19.89
N MET A 80 10.29 5.02 -20.29
CA MET A 80 10.81 4.70 -21.63
C MET A 80 11.10 3.20 -21.79
N GLU A 81 11.60 2.55 -20.75
CA GLU A 81 11.83 1.10 -20.75
C GLU A 81 10.50 0.33 -20.83
N LEU A 82 9.50 0.69 -20.02
CA LEU A 82 8.23 -0.01 -19.93
C LEU A 82 7.38 0.11 -21.21
N GLN A 83 7.58 1.17 -22.01
CA GLN A 83 6.87 1.34 -23.28
C GLN A 83 7.50 0.57 -24.46
N GLN A 84 8.74 0.08 -24.30
CA GLN A 84 9.42 -0.65 -25.38
C GLN A 84 8.60 -1.86 -25.83
N GLU A 85 8.48 -2.04 -27.14
CA GLU A 85 7.85 -3.22 -27.70
C GLU A 85 8.84 -4.39 -27.70
N VAL A 86 8.50 -5.46 -26.99
CA VAL A 86 9.33 -6.67 -26.83
C VAL A 86 8.91 -7.78 -27.79
N ALA A 87 7.68 -7.71 -28.30
CA ALA A 87 7.14 -8.57 -29.36
C ALA A 87 6.00 -7.81 -30.07
N PRO A 88 5.61 -8.18 -31.30
CA PRO A 88 4.54 -7.49 -32.03
C PRO A 88 3.29 -7.32 -31.18
N GLY A 89 2.91 -6.05 -30.92
CA GLY A 89 1.75 -5.68 -30.10
C GLY A 89 1.89 -5.96 -28.61
N LYS A 90 3.11 -6.21 -28.07
CA LYS A 90 3.36 -6.50 -26.66
C LYS A 90 4.42 -5.56 -26.08
N SER A 91 4.01 -4.65 -25.22
CA SER A 91 4.93 -3.76 -24.50
C SER A 91 5.74 -4.51 -23.43
N LYS A 92 6.87 -3.96 -23.02
CA LYS A 92 7.66 -4.44 -21.87
C LYS A 92 6.78 -4.51 -20.61
N LEU A 93 5.95 -3.49 -20.37
CA LEU A 93 5.02 -3.47 -19.25
C LEU A 93 4.13 -4.73 -19.24
N LEU A 94 3.46 -5.06 -20.36
CA LEU A 94 2.65 -6.28 -20.45
C LEU A 94 3.48 -7.54 -20.29
N SER A 95 4.74 -7.56 -20.74
CA SER A 95 5.61 -8.74 -20.66
C SER A 95 5.98 -9.13 -19.24
N LEU A 96 5.92 -8.19 -18.28
CA LEU A 96 6.16 -8.46 -16.86
C LEU A 96 5.05 -9.30 -16.20
N PHE A 97 3.85 -9.30 -16.80
CA PHE A 97 2.70 -10.06 -16.30
C PHE A 97 2.64 -11.41 -17.01
N GLN A 98 3.28 -12.40 -16.45
CA GLN A 98 3.35 -13.75 -17.04
C GLN A 98 2.41 -14.70 -16.29
N PRO A 99 1.32 -15.15 -16.95
CA PRO A 99 0.43 -16.12 -16.35
C PRO A 99 1.09 -17.49 -16.22
N GLN A 100 0.83 -18.17 -15.14
CA GLN A 100 1.21 -19.58 -15.02
C GLN A 100 0.61 -20.41 -16.16
N PRO A 101 1.26 -21.52 -16.57
CA PRO A 101 0.81 -22.33 -17.70
C PRO A 101 -0.66 -22.74 -17.63
N THR A 102 -1.13 -23.08 -16.43
CA THR A 102 -2.53 -23.48 -16.17
C THR A 102 -3.52 -22.33 -16.25
N MET A 103 -3.06 -21.07 -16.08
CA MET A 103 -3.86 -19.85 -16.02
C MET A 103 -3.86 -19.04 -17.33
N ARG A 104 -3.08 -19.44 -18.33
CA ARG A 104 -2.94 -18.71 -19.62
C ARG A 104 -4.29 -18.43 -20.28
N ARG A 105 -5.24 -19.37 -20.19
CA ARG A 105 -6.57 -19.23 -20.79
C ARG A 105 -7.34 -18.07 -20.16
N LEU A 106 -7.49 -18.09 -18.85
CA LEU A 106 -8.18 -17.03 -18.10
C LEU A 106 -7.50 -15.67 -18.28
N PHE A 107 -6.15 -15.65 -18.25
CA PHE A 107 -5.37 -14.43 -18.46
C PHE A 107 -5.60 -13.82 -19.85
N SER A 108 -5.64 -14.64 -20.91
CA SER A 108 -5.90 -14.15 -22.26
C SER A 108 -7.29 -13.53 -22.41
N VAL A 109 -8.31 -14.12 -21.78
CA VAL A 109 -9.66 -13.56 -21.75
C VAL A 109 -9.68 -12.23 -20.99
N LEU A 110 -9.00 -12.17 -19.82
CA LEU A 110 -8.91 -10.96 -19.01
C LEU A 110 -8.28 -9.80 -19.80
N ILE A 111 -7.11 -10.02 -20.40
CA ILE A 111 -6.41 -8.99 -21.20
C ILE A 111 -7.25 -8.57 -22.41
N GLY A 112 -7.89 -9.53 -23.10
CA GLY A 112 -8.79 -9.23 -24.21
C GLY A 112 -9.97 -8.34 -23.80
N ALA A 113 -10.53 -8.56 -22.61
CA ALA A 113 -11.63 -7.77 -22.07
C ALA A 113 -11.22 -6.35 -21.66
N LEU A 114 -10.02 -6.20 -21.11
CA LEU A 114 -9.51 -4.91 -20.62
C LEU A 114 -9.14 -3.93 -21.74
N ASN A 115 -8.79 -4.44 -22.92
CA ASN A 115 -8.41 -3.63 -24.08
C ASN A 115 -9.61 -3.08 -24.88
N CYS A 116 -10.85 -3.19 -24.37
CA CYS A 116 -12.06 -2.71 -25.04
C CYS A 116 -12.72 -1.55 -24.32
N GLU A 117 -13.06 -0.51 -25.07
CA GLU A 117 -13.71 0.71 -24.54
C GLU A 117 -15.23 0.56 -24.46
N GLU A 118 -15.85 0.13 -25.54
CA GLU A 118 -17.31 -0.04 -25.62
C GLU A 118 -17.78 -1.31 -24.90
N THR A 119 -18.85 -1.18 -24.14
CA THR A 119 -19.42 -2.29 -23.37
C THR A 119 -19.86 -3.44 -24.28
N SER A 120 -20.46 -3.14 -25.43
CA SER A 120 -20.86 -4.12 -26.44
C SER A 120 -19.67 -4.87 -27.04
N ALA A 121 -18.64 -4.14 -27.45
CA ALA A 121 -17.40 -4.70 -27.98
C ALA A 121 -16.66 -5.52 -26.91
N ARG A 122 -16.67 -5.08 -25.65
CA ARG A 122 -16.08 -5.80 -24.52
C ARG A 122 -16.78 -7.15 -24.28
N ILE A 123 -18.12 -7.18 -24.27
CA ILE A 123 -18.88 -8.43 -24.13
C ILE A 123 -18.58 -9.37 -25.30
N ALA A 124 -18.62 -8.86 -26.52
CA ALA A 124 -18.31 -9.67 -27.70
C ALA A 124 -16.90 -10.26 -27.65
N ARG A 125 -15.89 -9.48 -27.23
CA ARG A 125 -14.51 -9.97 -27.05
C ARG A 125 -14.36 -10.98 -25.92
N ILE A 126 -15.09 -10.80 -24.81
CA ILE A 126 -15.12 -11.79 -23.72
C ILE A 126 -15.65 -13.12 -24.25
N ILE A 127 -16.79 -13.11 -24.94
CA ILE A 127 -17.38 -14.32 -25.52
C ILE A 127 -16.42 -14.97 -26.52
N ALA A 128 -15.91 -14.21 -27.48
CA ALA A 128 -14.94 -14.70 -28.46
C ALA A 128 -13.67 -15.22 -27.78
N GLY A 129 -13.20 -14.52 -26.73
CA GLY A 129 -12.04 -14.93 -25.92
C GLY A 129 -12.25 -16.28 -25.24
N PHE A 130 -13.43 -16.51 -24.65
CA PHE A 130 -13.76 -17.80 -24.06
C PHE A 130 -13.85 -18.91 -25.11
N LEU A 131 -14.50 -18.67 -26.24
CA LEU A 131 -14.61 -19.64 -27.32
C LEU A 131 -13.23 -20.03 -27.87
N TRP A 132 -12.33 -19.06 -28.02
CA TRP A 132 -10.99 -19.30 -28.48
C TRP A 132 -10.08 -19.94 -27.43
N ALA A 133 -10.09 -19.44 -26.21
CA ALA A 133 -9.26 -19.95 -25.11
C ALA A 133 -9.64 -21.39 -24.73
N TYR A 134 -10.92 -21.73 -24.85
CA TYR A 134 -11.46 -23.07 -24.55
C TYR A 134 -11.88 -23.79 -25.84
N TRP A 135 -11.13 -23.63 -26.94
CA TRP A 135 -11.44 -24.21 -28.23
C TRP A 135 -11.73 -25.73 -28.21
N PRO A 136 -11.11 -26.58 -27.34
CA PRO A 136 -11.46 -27.99 -27.31
C PRO A 136 -12.91 -28.22 -26.82
N ALA A 137 -13.34 -27.44 -25.82
CA ALA A 137 -14.73 -27.48 -25.34
C ALA A 137 -15.71 -26.94 -26.40
N THR A 138 -15.29 -25.88 -27.12
CA THR A 138 -16.06 -25.30 -28.23
C THR A 138 -16.23 -26.33 -29.37
N LEU A 139 -15.15 -27.02 -29.76
CA LEU A 139 -15.24 -28.10 -30.75
C LEU A 139 -16.09 -29.28 -30.28
N ALA A 140 -15.96 -29.69 -29.01
CA ALA A 140 -16.81 -30.74 -28.44
C ALA A 140 -18.28 -30.34 -28.48
N ALA A 141 -18.62 -29.09 -28.15
CA ALA A 141 -19.98 -28.57 -28.26
C ALA A 141 -20.52 -28.59 -29.69
N LEU A 142 -19.69 -28.22 -30.67
CA LEU A 142 -20.02 -28.30 -32.08
C LEU A 142 -20.28 -29.75 -32.53
N PHE A 143 -19.43 -30.68 -32.09
CA PHE A 143 -19.63 -32.11 -32.39
C PHE A 143 -20.92 -32.65 -31.80
N VAL A 144 -21.22 -32.33 -30.53
CA VAL A 144 -22.49 -32.70 -29.85
C VAL A 144 -23.67 -32.06 -30.57
N SER A 145 -23.54 -30.83 -31.06
CA SER A 145 -24.57 -30.15 -31.85
C SER A 145 -24.88 -30.88 -33.16
N VAL A 146 -23.84 -31.28 -33.90
CA VAL A 146 -24.02 -32.05 -35.14
C VAL A 146 -24.70 -33.39 -34.86
N ALA A 147 -24.26 -34.12 -33.83
CA ALA A 147 -24.87 -35.37 -33.42
C ALA A 147 -26.34 -35.16 -33.01
N GLY A 148 -26.65 -34.10 -32.26
CA GLY A 148 -28.01 -33.71 -31.89
C GLY A 148 -28.91 -33.40 -33.10
N GLY A 149 -28.34 -32.77 -34.13
CA GLY A 149 -29.02 -32.51 -35.40
C GLY A 149 -29.35 -33.77 -36.19
N VAL A 150 -28.38 -34.71 -36.23
CA VAL A 150 -28.59 -36.02 -36.90
C VAL A 150 -29.64 -36.85 -36.17
N ILE A 151 -29.57 -36.93 -34.85
CA ILE A 151 -30.51 -37.72 -34.03
C ILE A 151 -31.88 -37.04 -33.98
N GLY A 152 -31.96 -35.73 -33.82
CA GLY A 152 -33.22 -34.97 -33.72
C GLY A 152 -33.85 -34.60 -35.08
N GLY A 153 -33.27 -35.04 -36.18
CA GLY A 153 -33.86 -34.95 -37.53
C GLY A 153 -33.83 -33.55 -38.15
N GLY A 154 -32.90 -32.66 -37.75
CA GLY A 154 -32.80 -31.38 -38.43
C GLY A 154 -31.96 -30.30 -37.77
N TRP A 155 -31.82 -29.19 -38.48
CA TRP A 155 -30.99 -28.07 -38.06
C TRP A 155 -31.44 -27.37 -36.76
N PHE A 156 -32.77 -27.42 -36.47
CA PHE A 156 -33.32 -26.86 -35.23
C PHE A 156 -32.80 -27.61 -34.00
N ALA A 157 -32.77 -28.95 -34.03
CA ALA A 157 -32.20 -29.77 -32.97
C ALA A 157 -30.71 -29.54 -32.81
N ALA A 158 -29.96 -29.31 -33.91
CA ALA A 158 -28.55 -28.96 -33.87
C ALA A 158 -28.32 -27.61 -33.17
N ILE A 159 -29.08 -26.57 -33.51
CA ILE A 159 -28.97 -25.25 -32.86
C ILE A 159 -29.36 -25.38 -31.37
N LEU A 160 -30.44 -26.06 -31.01
CA LEU A 160 -30.86 -26.21 -29.63
C LEU A 160 -29.78 -26.92 -28.79
N THR A 161 -29.20 -28.01 -29.32
CA THR A 161 -28.10 -28.70 -28.64
C THR A 161 -26.85 -27.85 -28.53
N LEU A 162 -26.52 -27.01 -29.52
CA LEU A 162 -25.39 -26.08 -29.43
C LEU A 162 -25.60 -25.03 -28.35
N VAL A 163 -26.78 -24.41 -28.30
CA VAL A 163 -27.14 -23.39 -27.32
C VAL A 163 -27.03 -23.93 -25.88
N ILE A 164 -27.29 -25.21 -25.69
CA ILE A 164 -27.18 -25.86 -24.37
C ILE A 164 -25.75 -26.37 -24.11
N ALA A 165 -25.16 -27.12 -25.05
CA ALA A 165 -23.89 -27.79 -24.86
C ALA A 165 -22.72 -26.81 -24.74
N LEU A 166 -22.73 -25.71 -25.53
CA LEU A 166 -21.64 -24.74 -25.55
C LEU A 166 -21.42 -24.07 -24.19
N PRO A 167 -22.43 -23.43 -23.56
CA PRO A 167 -22.24 -22.83 -22.23
C PRO A 167 -21.96 -23.87 -21.14
N LEU A 168 -22.51 -25.08 -21.25
CA LEU A 168 -22.23 -26.13 -20.26
C LEU A 168 -20.77 -26.62 -20.34
N LEU A 169 -20.25 -26.92 -21.52
CA LEU A 169 -18.88 -27.43 -21.68
C LEU A 169 -17.84 -26.35 -21.42
N VAL A 170 -18.01 -25.15 -21.97
CA VAL A 170 -17.10 -24.03 -21.71
C VAL A 170 -17.19 -23.62 -20.24
N GLY A 171 -18.40 -23.51 -19.70
CA GLY A 171 -18.64 -23.17 -18.29
C GLY A 171 -18.03 -24.18 -17.32
N PHE A 172 -18.10 -25.47 -17.61
CA PHE A 172 -17.46 -26.52 -16.81
C PHE A 172 -15.93 -26.33 -16.76
N TRP A 173 -15.27 -26.08 -17.90
CA TRP A 173 -13.84 -25.85 -17.92
C TRP A 173 -13.44 -24.57 -17.22
N VAL A 174 -14.21 -23.50 -17.37
CA VAL A 174 -14.01 -22.24 -16.63
C VAL A 174 -14.18 -22.49 -15.13
N TYR A 175 -15.20 -23.25 -14.74
CA TYR A 175 -15.41 -23.62 -13.34
C TYR A 175 -14.20 -24.37 -12.76
N VAL A 176 -13.65 -25.36 -13.48
CA VAL A 176 -12.44 -26.08 -13.05
C VAL A 176 -11.24 -25.15 -12.95
N ASP A 177 -11.04 -24.26 -13.93
CA ASP A 177 -9.92 -23.32 -13.91
C ASP A 177 -10.02 -22.35 -12.72
N VAL A 178 -11.21 -21.86 -12.40
CA VAL A 178 -11.43 -20.91 -11.29
C VAL A 178 -11.38 -21.59 -9.93
N THR A 179 -12.09 -22.73 -9.76
CA THR A 179 -12.28 -23.33 -8.44
C THR A 179 -11.17 -24.28 -8.02
N GLN A 180 -10.45 -24.87 -8.97
CA GLN A 180 -9.38 -25.80 -8.67
C GLN A 180 -8.01 -25.22 -8.98
N ARG A 181 -7.78 -24.80 -10.23
CA ARG A 181 -6.44 -24.37 -10.68
C ARG A 181 -6.03 -23.01 -10.11
N MET A 182 -6.94 -22.03 -10.10
CA MET A 182 -6.63 -20.72 -9.51
C MET A 182 -6.47 -20.81 -7.99
N VAL A 183 -7.28 -21.64 -7.32
CA VAL A 183 -7.13 -21.91 -5.88
C VAL A 183 -5.78 -22.58 -5.58
N ALA A 184 -5.39 -23.58 -6.38
CA ALA A 184 -4.09 -24.24 -6.25
C ALA A 184 -2.91 -23.28 -6.53
N ASN A 185 -3.16 -22.19 -7.27
CA ASN A 185 -2.19 -21.13 -7.56
C ASN A 185 -2.34 -19.91 -6.62
N ASP A 186 -2.72 -20.14 -5.39
CA ASP A 186 -2.82 -19.09 -4.37
C ASP A 186 -3.67 -17.89 -4.83
N LEU A 187 -4.79 -18.18 -5.51
CA LEU A 187 -5.80 -17.21 -5.98
C LEU A 187 -5.29 -16.16 -6.98
N GLY A 188 -4.21 -16.45 -7.73
CA GLY A 188 -3.66 -15.54 -8.74
C GLY A 188 -3.49 -16.18 -10.11
N LEU A 189 -3.52 -15.37 -11.17
CA LEU A 189 -3.20 -15.79 -12.53
C LEU A 189 -1.68 -15.85 -12.78
N CYS A 190 -0.92 -14.93 -12.15
CA CYS A 190 0.52 -14.78 -12.29
C CYS A 190 1.21 -15.05 -10.93
N SER A 191 2.24 -15.88 -10.90
CA SER A 191 3.11 -16.03 -9.72
C SER A 191 4.00 -14.81 -9.49
N GLY A 192 4.29 -14.08 -10.55
CA GLY A 192 5.29 -13.02 -10.62
C GLY A 192 6.67 -13.52 -11.00
N LEU A 193 6.90 -14.85 -11.06
CA LEU A 193 8.14 -15.46 -11.54
C LEU A 193 8.11 -15.69 -13.04
N THR A 194 9.30 -15.85 -13.63
CA THR A 194 9.49 -16.03 -15.05
C THR A 194 8.98 -17.39 -15.52
N GLU A 195 7.97 -17.37 -16.36
CA GLU A 195 7.37 -18.53 -17.04
C GLU A 195 7.76 -18.62 -18.53
N ASP A 196 8.18 -17.50 -19.10
CA ASP A 196 8.71 -17.39 -20.46
C ASP A 196 10.16 -16.93 -20.40
N ALA A 197 11.10 -17.84 -20.67
CA ALA A 197 12.54 -17.59 -20.57
C ALA A 197 13.06 -16.44 -21.47
N ARG A 198 12.26 -15.96 -22.41
CA ARG A 198 12.63 -14.84 -23.28
C ARG A 198 12.55 -13.48 -22.62
N HIS A 199 11.72 -13.35 -21.57
CA HIS A 199 11.47 -12.10 -20.88
C HIS A 199 11.39 -12.34 -19.38
N GLU A 200 11.91 -11.39 -18.61
CA GLU A 200 11.77 -11.42 -17.16
C GLU A 200 10.33 -11.11 -16.75
N ALA A 201 9.85 -11.78 -15.72
CA ALA A 201 8.60 -11.44 -15.06
C ALA A 201 8.82 -10.36 -13.98
N LEU A 202 7.71 -9.86 -13.42
CA LEU A 202 7.71 -8.70 -12.55
C LEU A 202 8.61 -8.84 -11.33
N THR A 203 8.62 -9.99 -10.64
CA THR A 203 9.38 -10.14 -9.38
C THR A 203 10.89 -10.19 -9.61
N PRO A 204 11.45 -11.00 -10.54
CA PRO A 204 12.86 -10.95 -10.89
C PRO A 204 13.28 -9.58 -11.46
N TRP A 205 12.48 -8.98 -12.34
CA TRP A 205 12.76 -7.65 -12.88
C TRP A 205 12.83 -6.59 -11.77
N LEU A 206 11.88 -6.61 -10.83
CA LEU A 206 11.87 -5.67 -9.69
C LEU A 206 13.05 -5.92 -8.76
N HIS A 207 13.45 -7.18 -8.54
CA HIS A 207 14.66 -7.51 -7.77
C HIS A 207 15.89 -6.88 -8.40
N ALA A 208 16.09 -7.10 -9.70
CA ALA A 208 17.22 -6.52 -10.44
C ALA A 208 17.19 -4.98 -10.41
N LEU A 209 16.02 -4.38 -10.56
CA LEU A 209 15.83 -2.94 -10.52
C LEU A 209 16.21 -2.36 -9.15
N ILE A 210 15.75 -2.96 -8.05
CA ILE A 210 16.07 -2.54 -6.68
C ILE A 210 17.57 -2.62 -6.42
N GLN A 211 18.21 -3.75 -6.73
CA GLN A 211 19.64 -3.94 -6.52
C GLN A 211 20.44 -2.90 -7.33
N LYS A 212 20.12 -2.70 -8.61
CA LYS A 212 20.77 -1.72 -9.46
C LYS A 212 20.56 -0.28 -8.98
N ALA A 213 19.34 0.08 -8.55
CA ALA A 213 19.04 1.40 -8.01
C ALA A 213 19.80 1.66 -6.70
N ALA A 214 20.06 0.62 -5.89
CA ALA A 214 20.87 0.68 -4.68
C ALA A 214 22.38 0.69 -4.96
N GLY A 215 22.82 0.58 -6.22
CA GLY A 215 24.23 0.47 -6.59
C GLY A 215 24.84 -0.90 -6.26
N ARG A 216 24.01 -1.93 -6.16
CA ARG A 216 24.37 -3.32 -5.86
C ARG A 216 24.26 -4.22 -7.09
N SER A 217 25.00 -5.32 -7.10
CA SER A 217 24.84 -6.39 -8.08
C SER A 217 23.77 -7.41 -7.61
N LEU A 218 23.32 -8.27 -8.53
CA LEU A 218 22.42 -9.37 -8.19
C LEU A 218 23.07 -10.45 -7.30
N ASN A 219 24.41 -10.49 -7.27
CA ASN A 219 25.15 -11.42 -6.42
C ASN A 219 25.34 -10.90 -4.98
N ASP A 220 25.07 -9.62 -4.76
CA ASP A 220 25.09 -9.03 -3.41
C ASP A 220 23.86 -9.47 -2.62
N PRO A 221 23.93 -9.46 -1.28
CA PRO A 221 22.75 -9.69 -0.44
C PRO A 221 21.60 -8.75 -0.85
N PRO A 222 20.32 -9.22 -0.75
CA PRO A 222 19.19 -8.38 -1.09
C PRO A 222 19.14 -7.15 -0.19
N LEU A 223 18.71 -6.02 -0.75
CA LEU A 223 18.51 -4.79 0.02
C LEU A 223 17.47 -5.04 1.11
N THR A 224 17.82 -4.69 2.36
CA THR A 224 16.98 -4.90 3.54
C THR A 224 16.54 -3.58 4.16
N PHE A 225 15.52 -3.64 5.03
CA PHE A 225 15.13 -2.46 5.81
C PHE A 225 16.25 -1.98 6.74
N GLY A 226 17.05 -2.89 7.30
CA GLY A 226 18.22 -2.54 8.12
C GLY A 226 19.23 -1.71 7.37
N ASP A 227 19.52 -2.05 6.10
CA ASP A 227 20.40 -1.26 5.23
C ASP A 227 19.89 0.18 5.08
N LEU A 228 18.58 0.35 4.86
CA LEU A 228 17.94 1.66 4.73
C LEU A 228 18.00 2.46 6.04
N TRP A 229 17.76 1.79 7.17
CA TRP A 229 17.77 2.44 8.49
C TRP A 229 19.16 2.91 8.89
N ASP A 230 20.21 2.20 8.49
CA ASP A 230 21.59 2.52 8.82
C ASP A 230 22.28 3.40 7.76
N ALA A 231 21.59 3.80 6.69
CA ALA A 231 22.14 4.68 5.67
C ALA A 231 22.67 5.99 6.29
N PRO A 232 23.80 6.54 5.80
CA PRO A 232 24.40 7.75 6.38
C PRO A 232 23.56 9.01 6.17
N GLY A 233 23.89 10.08 6.89
CA GLY A 233 23.32 11.43 6.70
C GLY A 233 22.03 11.71 7.48
N PHE A 234 21.67 10.87 8.46
CA PHE A 234 20.59 11.13 9.40
C PHE A 234 20.94 10.57 10.79
N PRO A 235 20.61 11.25 11.91
CA PRO A 235 19.98 12.58 11.98
C PRO A 235 20.90 13.72 11.61
N PRO A 236 20.37 14.84 11.10
CA PRO A 236 21.17 16.05 10.90
C PRO A 236 21.56 16.66 12.26
N SER A 237 22.64 17.43 12.29
CA SER A 237 23.24 17.96 13.53
C SER A 237 22.31 18.84 14.37
N TRP A 238 21.35 19.52 13.74
CA TRP A 238 20.39 20.39 14.41
C TRP A 238 19.22 19.62 15.07
N LEU A 239 19.01 18.34 14.70
CA LEU A 239 17.90 17.53 15.18
C LEU A 239 18.32 16.73 16.43
N LYS A 240 17.72 17.07 17.56
CA LYS A 240 17.88 16.29 18.80
C LYS A 240 16.90 15.12 18.77
N VAL A 241 17.41 13.92 18.66
CA VAL A 241 16.64 12.67 18.70
C VAL A 241 17.15 11.79 19.84
N PRO A 242 16.31 10.97 20.46
CA PRO A 242 16.78 9.95 21.39
C PRO A 242 17.80 9.02 20.75
N ALA A 243 18.81 8.61 21.52
CA ALA A 243 19.80 7.66 21.04
C ALA A 243 19.23 6.23 20.92
N ASP A 244 18.23 5.92 21.72
CA ASP A 244 17.54 4.63 21.75
C ASP A 244 16.01 4.85 21.80
N PRO A 245 15.23 4.29 20.84
CA PRO A 245 15.72 3.57 19.66
C PRO A 245 16.44 4.49 18.66
N LYS A 246 17.49 3.97 18.02
CA LYS A 246 18.21 4.71 16.96
C LYS A 246 17.24 5.12 15.86
N PRO A 247 17.20 6.40 15.47
CA PRO A 247 16.28 6.86 14.46
C PRO A 247 16.62 6.26 13.09
N ARG A 248 15.62 5.78 12.38
CA ARG A 248 15.76 5.23 11.03
C ARG A 248 16.23 6.31 10.07
N SER A 249 17.24 6.04 9.27
CA SER A 249 17.77 7.03 8.31
C SER A 249 16.85 7.20 7.10
N ILE A 250 16.54 6.11 6.40
CA ILE A 250 15.50 6.05 5.36
C ILE A 250 14.39 5.15 5.91
N ASP A 251 13.21 5.71 6.14
CA ASP A 251 12.05 4.99 6.69
C ASP A 251 11.07 4.62 5.57
N LEU A 252 11.28 3.43 5.00
CA LEU A 252 10.39 2.87 4.01
C LEU A 252 9.25 2.11 4.70
N GLN A 253 8.00 2.41 4.32
CA GLN A 253 6.82 1.72 4.85
C GLN A 253 5.83 1.38 3.74
N MET A 254 5.32 0.16 3.75
CA MET A 254 4.38 -0.34 2.75
C MET A 254 3.23 -1.10 3.41
N PHE A 255 2.03 -0.94 2.87
CA PHE A 255 0.85 -1.69 3.31
C PHE A 255 0.71 -3.01 2.55
N SER A 256 0.27 -4.04 3.26
CA SER A 256 -0.35 -5.23 2.67
C SER A 256 -1.58 -5.61 3.49
N THR A 257 -2.62 -6.12 2.85
CA THR A 257 -3.86 -6.49 3.53
C THR A 257 -3.84 -7.98 3.86
N ASN A 258 -3.91 -8.32 5.15
CA ASN A 258 -4.12 -9.70 5.57
C ASN A 258 -5.62 -10.01 5.58
N LEU A 259 -6.08 -10.73 4.56
CA LEU A 259 -7.49 -11.08 4.40
C LEU A 259 -7.98 -12.07 5.47
N SER A 260 -7.08 -12.89 6.04
CA SER A 260 -7.42 -13.84 7.10
C SER A 260 -7.67 -13.14 8.44
N HIS A 261 -6.94 -12.05 8.72
CA HIS A 261 -7.14 -11.23 9.93
C HIS A 261 -8.08 -10.05 9.71
N GLY A 262 -8.51 -9.78 8.46
CA GLY A 262 -9.39 -8.67 8.11
C GLY A 262 -8.81 -7.28 8.41
N ARG A 263 -7.48 -7.13 8.39
CA ARG A 263 -6.80 -5.86 8.71
C ARG A 263 -5.55 -5.60 7.86
N PRO A 264 -5.13 -4.33 7.71
CA PRO A 264 -3.84 -3.99 7.12
C PRO A 264 -2.67 -4.37 8.04
N TYR A 265 -1.54 -4.61 7.40
CA TYR A 265 -0.23 -4.75 8.01
C TYR A 265 0.73 -3.76 7.37
N ILE A 266 1.53 -3.10 8.19
CA ILE A 266 2.60 -2.20 7.74
C ILE A 266 3.92 -2.98 7.76
N PHE A 267 4.62 -3.01 6.64
CA PHE A 267 5.95 -3.60 6.56
C PHE A 267 7.01 -2.49 6.47
N PRO A 268 8.12 -2.64 7.22
CA PRO A 268 8.46 -3.76 8.10
C PRO A 268 7.62 -3.79 9.37
N LEU A 269 7.39 -4.99 9.91
CA LEU A 269 6.71 -5.15 11.19
C LEU A 269 7.48 -4.41 12.30
N SER A 270 6.78 -3.97 13.34
CA SER A 270 7.44 -3.27 14.46
C SER A 270 8.38 -4.21 15.23
N GLU A 271 9.57 -3.73 15.58
CA GLU A 271 10.50 -4.49 16.45
C GLU A 271 9.92 -4.80 17.83
N LYS A 272 8.93 -4.03 18.27
CA LYS A 272 8.19 -4.31 19.50
C LYS A 272 7.48 -5.67 19.48
N HIS A 273 7.14 -6.17 18.30
CA HIS A 273 6.58 -7.52 18.13
C HIS A 273 7.59 -8.65 18.41
N LEU A 274 8.88 -8.34 18.45
CA LEU A 274 9.94 -9.34 18.69
C LEU A 274 10.31 -9.53 20.17
N GLN A 275 9.85 -8.64 21.07
CA GLN A 275 10.20 -8.79 22.49
C GLN A 275 9.37 -9.93 23.11
N PRO A 276 9.95 -10.80 23.95
CA PRO A 276 9.22 -11.90 24.57
C PRO A 276 8.18 -11.37 25.56
N SER A 277 6.92 -11.45 25.21
CA SER A 277 5.79 -11.26 26.11
C SER A 277 4.71 -12.30 25.85
N ARG A 278 3.92 -12.64 26.88
CA ARG A 278 2.84 -13.65 26.80
C ARG A 278 1.77 -13.35 25.72
N PHE A 279 1.69 -12.12 25.25
CA PHE A 279 0.71 -11.68 24.24
C PHE A 279 1.26 -11.58 22.82
N ARG A 280 2.58 -11.67 22.62
CA ARG A 280 3.27 -11.38 21.35
C ARG A 280 3.40 -12.54 20.40
N ASP A 281 3.33 -13.78 20.89
CA ASP A 281 3.29 -14.96 20.03
C ASP A 281 2.06 -14.99 19.10
N ARG A 282 1.03 -14.20 19.44
CA ARG A 282 -0.19 -14.06 18.63
C ARG A 282 0.01 -13.26 17.33
N GLU A 283 1.08 -12.48 17.22
CA GLU A 283 1.32 -11.62 16.07
C GLU A 283 2.47 -12.09 15.17
N ARG A 284 3.18 -13.16 15.55
CA ARG A 284 4.27 -13.71 14.75
C ARG A 284 3.76 -14.34 13.48
N LEU A 285 4.47 -14.09 12.39
CA LEU A 285 4.20 -14.65 11.08
C LEU A 285 5.30 -15.66 10.72
N TYR A 286 4.89 -16.72 10.07
CA TYR A 286 5.75 -17.82 9.66
C TYR A 286 5.62 -18.08 8.17
N PHE A 287 6.65 -18.65 7.57
CA PHE A 287 6.64 -19.07 6.17
C PHE A 287 7.17 -20.49 6.00
N ARG A 288 6.88 -21.08 4.84
CA ARG A 288 7.52 -22.29 4.35
C ARG A 288 8.39 -21.96 3.14
N GLU A 289 9.60 -22.49 3.11
CA GLU A 289 10.56 -22.27 2.02
C GLU A 289 9.97 -22.64 0.65
N GLU A 290 9.33 -23.82 0.56
CA GLU A 290 8.73 -24.34 -0.67
C GLU A 290 7.61 -23.44 -1.22
N GLU A 291 6.80 -22.85 -0.32
CA GLU A 291 5.72 -21.94 -0.70
C GLU A 291 6.30 -20.61 -1.20
N MET A 292 7.35 -20.09 -0.56
CA MET A 292 8.01 -18.86 -0.99
C MET A 292 8.70 -19.00 -2.34
N LYS A 293 9.33 -20.14 -2.63
CA LYS A 293 9.95 -20.41 -3.94
C LYS A 293 8.99 -20.38 -5.11
N ARG A 294 7.68 -20.46 -4.87
CA ARG A 294 6.65 -20.34 -5.91
C ARG A 294 6.36 -18.90 -6.34
N CYS A 295 6.79 -17.91 -5.56
CA CYS A 295 6.46 -16.49 -5.81
C CYS A 295 7.65 -15.53 -5.67
N LEU A 296 8.80 -16.00 -5.19
CA LEU A 296 10.01 -15.21 -4.97
C LEU A 296 11.25 -15.87 -5.61
N PRO A 297 12.26 -15.07 -6.02
CA PRO A 297 13.54 -15.58 -6.51
C PRO A 297 14.23 -16.48 -5.48
N ALA A 298 14.94 -17.48 -5.94
CA ALA A 298 15.54 -18.50 -5.09
C ALA A 298 16.60 -17.96 -4.12
N ASP A 299 17.40 -17.00 -4.58
CA ASP A 299 18.41 -16.28 -3.78
C ASP A 299 17.79 -15.50 -2.62
N LEU A 300 16.66 -14.83 -2.89
CA LEU A 300 15.91 -14.12 -1.86
C LEU A 300 15.35 -15.09 -0.81
N VAL A 301 14.79 -16.22 -1.24
CA VAL A 301 14.28 -17.24 -0.32
C VAL A 301 15.43 -17.85 0.51
N ALA A 302 16.58 -18.10 -0.10
CA ALA A 302 17.78 -18.56 0.62
C ALA A 302 18.22 -17.56 1.69
N TRP A 303 18.22 -16.24 1.38
CA TRP A 303 18.47 -15.18 2.37
C TRP A 303 17.47 -15.24 3.52
N MET A 304 16.17 -15.35 3.22
CA MET A 304 15.12 -15.42 4.23
C MET A 304 15.34 -16.63 5.16
N VAL A 305 15.67 -17.79 4.60
CA VAL A 305 15.97 -19.02 5.37
C VAL A 305 17.18 -18.83 6.27
N GLN A 306 18.25 -18.21 5.74
CA GLN A 306 19.48 -17.94 6.51
C GLN A 306 19.22 -16.98 7.69
N LYS A 307 18.34 -15.98 7.52
CA LYS A 307 18.05 -14.93 8.51
C LYS A 307 16.84 -15.23 9.38
N SER A 308 16.27 -16.42 9.30
CA SER A 308 15.09 -16.83 10.06
C SER A 308 15.39 -17.99 10.99
N GLN A 309 14.61 -18.11 12.06
CA GLN A 309 14.65 -19.24 12.98
C GLN A 309 13.57 -20.27 12.62
N PRO A 310 13.85 -21.58 12.66
CA PRO A 310 12.80 -22.59 12.58
C PRO A 310 11.87 -22.45 13.78
N TYR A 311 10.58 -22.71 13.57
CA TYR A 311 9.65 -22.78 14.69
C TYR A 311 10.02 -23.94 15.62
N ILE A 312 10.19 -23.64 16.89
CA ILE A 312 10.49 -24.63 17.93
C ILE A 312 9.23 -24.82 18.77
N ILE A 313 8.79 -26.07 18.90
CA ILE A 313 7.67 -26.38 19.80
C ILE A 313 8.19 -26.23 21.23
N GLU A 314 7.72 -25.23 21.93
CA GLU A 314 7.99 -25.04 23.36
C GLU A 314 7.21 -26.10 24.15
N GLN A 315 7.83 -27.23 24.41
CA GLN A 315 7.24 -28.23 25.31
C GLN A 315 7.09 -27.62 26.71
N GLY A 316 5.87 -27.24 27.09
CA GLY A 316 5.74 -27.26 28.49
C GLY A 316 5.03 -26.18 29.24
N ARG A 317 4.28 -25.21 28.70
CA ARG A 317 3.50 -24.35 29.60
C ARG A 317 2.04 -24.73 29.73
N ASP A 318 1.41 -25.24 28.71
CA ASP A 318 -0.02 -25.61 28.75
C ASP A 318 -0.39 -26.83 27.88
N GLY A 319 0.60 -27.46 27.21
CA GLY A 319 0.36 -28.61 26.32
C GLY A 319 -0.46 -28.35 25.08
N LYS A 320 -0.71 -27.07 24.78
CA LYS A 320 -1.61 -26.62 23.67
C LYS A 320 -0.87 -26.25 22.39
N ASP A 321 0.40 -26.56 22.26
CA ASP A 321 1.18 -26.22 21.07
C ASP A 321 0.70 -26.95 19.81
N PRO A 322 0.92 -26.38 18.61
CA PRO A 322 0.62 -27.04 17.34
C PRO A 322 1.30 -28.39 17.23
N SER A 323 0.72 -29.33 16.46
CA SER A 323 1.32 -30.64 16.25
C SER A 323 2.66 -30.51 15.52
N THR A 324 3.56 -31.49 15.76
CA THR A 324 4.87 -31.58 15.10
C THR A 324 4.75 -31.55 13.58
N GLU A 325 3.74 -32.22 13.02
CA GLU A 325 3.47 -32.22 11.58
C GLU A 325 3.06 -30.81 11.08
N ALA A 326 2.21 -30.10 11.82
CA ALA A 326 1.81 -28.74 11.47
C ALA A 326 2.97 -27.74 11.57
N ALA A 327 3.90 -27.98 12.49
CA ALA A 327 5.11 -27.17 12.71
C ALA A 327 6.21 -27.44 11.68
N GLN A 328 6.18 -28.60 11.00
CA GLN A 328 7.23 -29.03 10.09
C GLN A 328 7.46 -28.01 8.95
N GLY A 329 8.72 -27.59 8.77
CA GLY A 329 9.14 -26.65 7.74
C GLY A 329 8.67 -25.21 7.96
N LYS A 330 8.05 -24.89 9.11
CA LYS A 330 7.69 -23.50 9.47
C LYS A 330 8.91 -22.78 10.01
N ARG A 331 9.13 -21.57 9.51
CA ARG A 331 10.18 -20.67 9.96
C ARG A 331 9.56 -19.31 10.27
N GLU A 332 10.06 -18.63 11.30
CA GLU A 332 9.67 -17.26 11.58
C GLU A 332 10.09 -16.35 10.41
N LEU A 333 9.35 -15.27 10.15
CA LEU A 333 9.84 -14.25 9.24
C LEU A 333 11.18 -13.68 9.76
N PRO A 334 12.10 -13.29 8.86
CA PRO A 334 13.30 -12.58 9.28
C PRO A 334 12.94 -11.36 10.13
N GLU A 335 13.79 -11.05 11.10
CA GLU A 335 13.65 -9.82 11.88
C GLU A 335 13.52 -8.59 10.96
N PRO A 336 12.79 -7.53 11.38
CA PRO A 336 12.55 -6.35 10.56
C PRO A 336 13.81 -5.79 9.89
N ARG A 337 14.96 -5.80 10.58
CA ARG A 337 16.23 -5.34 10.02
C ARG A 337 16.75 -6.19 8.87
N HIS A 338 16.47 -7.48 8.89
CA HIS A 338 16.91 -8.44 7.88
C HIS A 338 15.84 -8.77 6.84
N PHE A 339 14.67 -8.11 6.96
CA PHE A 339 13.55 -8.30 6.06
C PHE A 339 13.84 -7.66 4.69
N PRO A 340 13.79 -8.43 3.57
CA PRO A 340 14.05 -7.89 2.25
C PRO A 340 12.96 -6.90 1.81
N VAL A 341 13.36 -5.75 1.30
CA VAL A 341 12.38 -4.75 0.82
C VAL A 341 11.54 -5.25 -0.35
N LEU A 342 12.09 -6.13 -1.20
CA LEU A 342 11.37 -6.77 -2.30
C LEU A 342 10.17 -7.59 -1.81
N LEU A 343 10.31 -8.34 -0.71
CA LEU A 343 9.20 -9.13 -0.18
C LEU A 343 8.03 -8.23 0.24
N ALA A 344 8.31 -7.13 0.95
CA ALA A 344 7.28 -6.18 1.34
C ALA A 344 6.58 -5.54 0.11
N ALA A 345 7.36 -5.15 -0.91
CA ALA A 345 6.81 -4.64 -2.17
C ALA A 345 5.93 -5.67 -2.87
N ARG A 346 6.38 -6.95 -2.95
CA ARG A 346 5.62 -8.02 -3.57
C ARG A 346 4.33 -8.35 -2.81
N MET A 347 4.35 -8.27 -1.48
CA MET A 347 3.14 -8.42 -0.65
C MET A 347 2.16 -7.28 -0.90
N SER A 348 2.65 -6.04 -0.94
CA SER A 348 1.83 -4.86 -1.22
C SER A 348 1.22 -4.88 -2.63
N LEU A 349 1.88 -5.53 -3.59
CA LEU A 349 1.47 -5.60 -5.00
C LEU A 349 0.65 -6.85 -5.34
N SER A 350 0.29 -7.69 -4.37
CA SER A 350 -0.49 -8.91 -4.61
C SER A 350 -1.95 -8.60 -4.98
N PHE A 351 -2.13 -7.91 -6.15
CA PHE A 351 -3.45 -7.52 -6.64
C PHE A 351 -4.34 -8.75 -6.82
N PRO A 352 -5.57 -8.74 -6.25
CA PRO A 352 -6.46 -9.89 -6.26
C PRO A 352 -6.69 -10.46 -7.65
N PHE A 353 -6.64 -11.75 -7.76
CA PHE A 353 -6.78 -12.55 -8.98
C PHE A 353 -5.66 -12.35 -10.03
N LEU A 354 -4.97 -11.21 -10.08
CA LEU A 354 -3.90 -10.99 -11.05
C LEU A 354 -2.58 -11.63 -10.55
N PHE A 355 -2.21 -11.36 -9.30
CA PHE A 355 -1.03 -11.96 -8.68
C PHE A 355 -1.40 -12.88 -7.53
N THR A 356 -0.63 -13.97 -7.39
CA THR A 356 -0.75 -14.89 -6.25
C THR A 356 -0.60 -14.13 -4.94
N ALA A 357 -1.49 -14.41 -4.00
CA ALA A 357 -1.36 -13.93 -2.64
C ALA A 357 -0.12 -14.57 -1.97
N ILE A 358 0.63 -13.80 -1.20
CA ILE A 358 1.81 -14.33 -0.50
C ILE A 358 1.36 -15.19 0.67
N PRO A 359 1.72 -16.49 0.70
CA PRO A 359 1.27 -17.42 1.71
C PRO A 359 2.15 -17.33 2.96
N LEU A 360 1.66 -16.66 3.99
CA LEU A 360 2.25 -16.71 5.33
C LEU A 360 1.38 -17.54 6.25
N HIS A 361 1.84 -17.80 7.44
CA HIS A 361 1.13 -18.56 8.45
C HIS A 361 1.19 -17.83 9.80
N ALA A 362 0.13 -17.98 10.60
CA ALA A 362 0.07 -17.52 11.98
C ALA A 362 -0.48 -18.64 12.85
N ILE A 363 -0.22 -18.54 14.14
CA ILE A 363 -0.78 -19.47 15.11
C ILE A 363 -2.15 -18.95 15.56
N ASP A 364 -3.18 -19.74 15.31
CA ASP A 364 -4.53 -19.52 15.82
C ASP A 364 -4.58 -20.00 17.28
N HIS A 365 -4.82 -19.07 18.19
CA HIS A 365 -4.90 -19.31 19.63
C HIS A 365 -6.33 -19.49 20.15
N ASP A 366 -7.35 -19.33 19.28
CA ASP A 366 -8.76 -19.39 19.69
C ASP A 366 -9.26 -20.81 20.00
N PRO A 367 -8.78 -21.89 19.34
CA PRO A 367 -9.19 -23.23 19.72
C PRO A 367 -8.79 -23.56 21.17
N PRO A 368 -9.75 -24.00 22.03
CA PRO A 368 -9.52 -24.16 23.47
C PRO A 368 -8.55 -25.31 23.80
N ASP A 369 -8.49 -26.34 22.93
CA ASP A 369 -7.76 -27.57 23.21
C ASP A 369 -6.35 -27.59 22.62
N LYS A 370 -6.16 -27.01 21.44
CA LYS A 370 -4.87 -27.04 20.73
C LYS A 370 -4.73 -25.89 19.75
N ARG A 371 -3.63 -25.15 19.84
CA ARG A 371 -3.26 -24.11 18.88
C ARG A 371 -3.03 -24.70 17.50
N GLN A 372 -3.37 -23.98 16.46
CA GLN A 372 -3.24 -24.46 15.08
C GLN A 372 -2.53 -23.45 14.21
N PHE A 373 -1.63 -23.90 13.33
CA PHE A 373 -1.15 -23.06 12.25
C PHE A 373 -2.25 -22.86 11.23
N ARG A 374 -2.58 -21.59 10.98
CA ARG A 374 -3.50 -21.19 9.90
C ARG A 374 -2.78 -20.39 8.86
N ARG A 375 -3.22 -20.55 7.61
CA ARG A 375 -2.69 -19.77 6.49
C ARG A 375 -3.25 -18.37 6.51
N CYS A 376 -2.37 -17.39 6.38
CA CYS A 376 -2.67 -15.98 6.23
C CYS A 376 -2.51 -15.57 4.77
N TRP A 377 -3.57 -15.02 4.18
CA TRP A 377 -3.58 -14.57 2.80
C TRP A 377 -3.24 -13.08 2.74
N PHE A 378 -2.01 -12.78 2.32
CA PHE A 378 -1.58 -11.39 2.13
C PHE A 378 -1.83 -10.97 0.70
N SER A 379 -2.66 -9.95 0.55
CA SER A 379 -3.09 -9.36 -0.71
C SER A 379 -2.71 -7.89 -0.80
N ASP A 380 -3.09 -7.23 -1.90
CA ASP A 380 -2.73 -5.85 -2.21
C ASP A 380 -3.04 -4.87 -1.06
N GLY A 381 -2.10 -3.97 -0.80
CA GLY A 381 -2.24 -2.96 0.25
C GLY A 381 -3.35 -1.96 -0.03
N GLY A 382 -3.65 -1.70 -1.29
CA GLY A 382 -4.72 -0.81 -1.72
C GLY A 382 -6.13 -1.28 -1.37
N ILE A 383 -6.31 -2.54 -0.94
CA ILE A 383 -7.60 -3.02 -0.44
C ILE A 383 -8.00 -2.30 0.85
N SER A 384 -7.06 -2.04 1.74
CA SER A 384 -7.31 -1.41 3.05
C SER A 384 -6.96 0.08 3.09
N SER A 385 -5.94 0.52 2.36
CA SER A 385 -5.57 1.94 2.19
C SER A 385 -4.79 2.10 0.89
N ASN A 386 -5.35 2.85 -0.04
CA ASN A 386 -4.76 3.05 -1.36
C ASN A 386 -3.86 4.29 -1.43
N PHE A 387 -3.96 5.18 -0.45
CA PHE A 387 -3.15 6.40 -0.35
C PHE A 387 -2.82 6.73 1.11
N PRO A 388 -1.85 6.03 1.71
CA PRO A 388 -1.60 6.03 3.14
C PRO A 388 -0.84 7.28 3.63
N MET A 389 -1.35 8.48 3.40
CA MET A 389 -0.74 9.74 3.85
C MET A 389 -0.49 9.78 5.36
N HIS A 390 -1.30 9.04 6.13
CA HIS A 390 -1.18 8.98 7.59
C HIS A 390 0.07 8.28 8.11
N LEU A 391 0.82 7.56 7.28
CA LEU A 391 2.07 6.90 7.69
C LEU A 391 3.10 7.89 8.26
N PHE A 392 3.19 9.07 7.65
CA PHE A 392 4.21 10.06 7.98
C PHE A 392 3.61 11.42 8.36
N ASP A 393 2.32 11.42 8.73
CA ASP A 393 1.59 12.64 9.02
C ASP A 393 1.83 13.10 10.48
N GLY A 394 2.96 13.75 10.72
CA GLY A 394 3.23 14.40 12.00
C GLY A 394 2.25 15.54 12.29
N LEU A 395 1.81 15.71 13.54
CA LEU A 395 0.91 16.80 13.95
C LEU A 395 1.52 18.18 13.66
N VAL A 396 2.80 18.35 13.96
CA VAL A 396 3.61 19.53 13.59
C VAL A 396 4.83 19.05 12.84
N PRO A 397 4.85 19.16 11.50
CA PRO A 397 5.91 18.59 10.68
C PRO A 397 7.22 19.39 10.76
N MET A 398 8.36 18.69 10.76
CA MET A 398 9.69 19.27 10.68
C MET A 398 10.16 19.48 9.24
N TRP A 399 9.66 18.70 8.31
CA TRP A 399 9.85 18.78 6.85
C TRP A 399 8.56 18.45 6.13
N PRO A 400 8.43 18.82 4.85
CA PRO A 400 7.21 18.54 4.10
C PRO A 400 7.04 17.04 3.82
N THR A 401 5.79 16.55 3.92
CA THR A 401 5.38 15.24 3.44
C THR A 401 4.56 15.44 2.17
N PHE A 402 5.08 15.06 1.03
CA PHE A 402 4.40 15.19 -0.25
C PHE A 402 3.58 13.96 -0.59
N GLY A 403 2.46 14.19 -1.25
CA GLY A 403 1.64 13.14 -1.83
C GLY A 403 1.36 13.40 -3.30
N ILE A 404 1.38 12.34 -4.11
CA ILE A 404 0.88 12.38 -5.49
C ILE A 404 -0.30 11.42 -5.56
N SER A 405 -1.50 11.99 -5.73
CA SER A 405 -2.76 11.26 -5.81
C SER A 405 -3.19 11.08 -7.26
N LEU A 406 -3.65 9.88 -7.59
CA LEU A 406 -4.22 9.56 -8.90
C LEU A 406 -5.74 9.63 -8.79
N GLU A 407 -6.39 10.40 -9.67
CA GLU A 407 -7.83 10.65 -9.65
C GLU A 407 -8.44 10.46 -11.04
N PRO A 408 -9.73 10.15 -11.15
CA PRO A 408 -10.43 10.18 -12.43
C PRO A 408 -10.40 11.59 -13.03
N GLU A 409 -10.33 11.65 -14.37
CA GLU A 409 -10.47 12.89 -15.12
C GLU A 409 -11.82 13.54 -14.85
N ILE A 410 -11.81 14.87 -14.77
CA ILE A 410 -13.01 15.70 -14.63
C ILE A 410 -13.02 16.62 -15.85
N GLU A 411 -14.11 16.59 -16.61
CA GLU A 411 -14.27 17.45 -17.78
C GLU A 411 -13.98 18.93 -17.46
N ARG A 412 -13.27 19.58 -18.38
CA ARG A 412 -12.93 21.02 -18.31
C ARG A 412 -12.11 21.42 -17.07
N ARG A 413 -11.42 20.47 -16.44
CA ARG A 413 -10.49 20.71 -15.33
C ARG A 413 -9.06 20.37 -15.74
N ASP A 414 -8.09 21.10 -15.17
CA ASP A 414 -6.68 20.86 -15.44
C ASP A 414 -6.28 19.41 -15.09
N PRO A 415 -5.40 18.80 -15.88
CA PRO A 415 -4.95 17.41 -15.64
C PRO A 415 -4.13 17.25 -14.36
N VAL A 416 -3.55 18.35 -13.86
CA VAL A 416 -2.84 18.40 -12.57
C VAL A 416 -3.46 19.50 -11.72
N PHE A 417 -3.62 19.26 -10.44
CA PHE A 417 -4.18 20.24 -9.51
C PHE A 417 -3.55 20.13 -8.13
N LEU A 418 -2.97 21.22 -7.64
CA LEU A 418 -2.51 21.38 -6.27
C LEU A 418 -3.38 22.44 -5.58
N PRO A 419 -4.14 22.10 -4.51
CA PRO A 419 -4.89 23.09 -3.74
C PRO A 419 -3.95 24.07 -3.05
N VAL A 420 -3.97 25.34 -3.44
CA VAL A 420 -3.11 26.39 -2.87
C VAL A 420 -3.86 27.21 -1.82
N LYS A 421 -5.14 27.52 -2.11
CA LYS A 421 -5.98 28.33 -1.23
C LYS A 421 -6.75 27.44 -0.25
N TYR A 422 -7.09 28.01 0.93
CA TYR A 422 -7.81 27.27 1.97
C TYR A 422 -9.22 26.84 1.55
N ASP A 423 -9.83 27.53 0.59
CA ASP A 423 -11.16 27.27 0.03
C ASP A 423 -11.16 26.26 -1.12
N GLN A 424 -10.01 25.67 -1.45
CA GLN A 424 -9.86 24.71 -2.53
C GLN A 424 -9.67 23.27 -2.03
N GLY A 425 -10.11 22.30 -2.83
CA GLY A 425 -9.79 20.89 -2.65
C GLY A 425 -10.51 20.18 -1.50
N TYR A 426 -11.44 20.83 -0.80
CA TYR A 426 -12.22 20.22 0.29
C TYR A 426 -13.60 19.70 -0.14
N GLY A 427 -14.05 20.05 -1.35
CA GLY A 427 -15.35 19.68 -1.87
C GLY A 427 -15.59 18.16 -1.96
N GLU A 428 -16.86 17.77 -2.02
CA GLU A 428 -17.25 16.38 -2.19
C GLU A 428 -16.77 15.83 -3.55
N ARG A 429 -16.42 14.56 -3.56
CA ARG A 429 -16.16 13.84 -4.81
C ARG A 429 -17.40 13.07 -5.18
N TRP A 430 -17.92 13.36 -6.38
CA TRP A 430 -19.10 12.69 -6.90
C TRP A 430 -18.71 11.45 -7.69
N ASN A 431 -19.46 10.40 -7.48
CA ASN A 431 -19.35 9.16 -8.24
C ASN A 431 -20.50 9.12 -9.25
N HIS A 432 -20.23 9.52 -10.50
CA HIS A 432 -21.23 9.67 -11.58
C HIS A 432 -21.64 8.33 -12.22
N PHE A 433 -21.73 7.25 -11.45
CA PHE A 433 -22.01 5.92 -12.01
C PHE A 433 -23.46 5.74 -12.50
N ALA A 434 -24.38 6.58 -12.03
CA ALA A 434 -25.83 6.42 -12.28
C ALA A 434 -26.40 7.40 -13.32
N GLU A 435 -25.68 8.49 -13.67
CA GLU A 435 -26.27 9.61 -14.41
C GLU A 435 -26.54 9.30 -15.89
N GLU A 436 -25.78 8.39 -16.51
CA GLU A 436 -25.89 8.11 -17.95
C GLU A 436 -26.04 6.61 -18.28
N LYS A 437 -26.18 5.73 -17.27
CA LYS A 437 -26.15 4.28 -17.46
C LYS A 437 -27.46 3.63 -17.02
N GLN A 438 -27.93 2.63 -17.81
CA GLN A 438 -29.11 1.85 -17.50
C GLN A 438 -28.80 0.35 -17.49
N GLY A 439 -29.64 -0.44 -16.82
CA GLY A 439 -29.56 -1.89 -16.81
C GLY A 439 -28.28 -2.44 -16.17
N VAL A 440 -27.65 -3.43 -16.80
CA VAL A 440 -26.46 -4.13 -16.30
C VAL A 440 -25.28 -3.20 -16.09
N SER A 441 -25.12 -2.15 -16.91
CA SER A 441 -24.05 -1.17 -16.79
C SER A 441 -24.20 -0.31 -15.52
N MET A 442 -25.42 0.03 -15.13
CA MET A 442 -25.70 0.74 -13.87
C MET A 442 -25.41 -0.15 -12.66
N LEU A 443 -25.79 -1.43 -12.70
CA LEU A 443 -25.49 -2.38 -11.63
C LEU A 443 -23.97 -2.57 -11.46
N GLY A 444 -23.23 -2.74 -12.55
CA GLY A 444 -21.78 -2.84 -12.52
C GLY A 444 -21.12 -1.57 -11.95
N GLY A 445 -21.60 -0.39 -12.34
CA GLY A 445 -21.17 0.90 -11.79
C GLY A 445 -21.45 1.02 -10.29
N PHE A 446 -22.61 0.58 -9.83
CA PHE A 446 -22.97 0.58 -8.41
C PHE A 446 -22.05 -0.32 -7.57
N ILE A 447 -21.79 -1.55 -8.01
CA ILE A 447 -20.86 -2.48 -7.34
C ILE A 447 -19.45 -1.87 -7.29
N SER A 448 -18.98 -1.31 -8.41
CA SER A 448 -17.69 -0.63 -8.47
C SER A 448 -17.60 0.57 -7.51
N ALA A 449 -18.68 1.34 -7.38
CA ALA A 449 -18.75 2.46 -6.44
C ALA A 449 -18.70 1.98 -4.98
N ILE A 450 -19.37 0.88 -4.65
CA ILE A 450 -19.28 0.26 -3.30
C ILE A 450 -17.83 -0.11 -2.99
N VAL A 451 -17.18 -0.88 -3.87
CA VAL A 451 -15.79 -1.32 -3.68
C VAL A 451 -14.85 -0.12 -3.56
N SER A 452 -14.98 0.86 -4.46
CA SER A 452 -14.18 2.10 -4.43
C SER A 452 -14.38 2.89 -3.13
N THR A 453 -15.62 2.96 -2.63
CA THR A 453 -15.92 3.64 -1.36
C THR A 453 -15.27 2.90 -0.19
N MET A 454 -15.38 1.59 -0.13
CA MET A 454 -14.77 0.77 0.92
C MET A 454 -13.23 0.94 0.96
N GLN A 455 -12.59 0.99 -0.20
CA GLN A 455 -11.13 1.14 -0.31
C GLN A 455 -10.63 2.54 0.00
N ASN A 456 -11.38 3.57 -0.41
CA ASN A 456 -10.83 4.94 -0.46
C ASN A 456 -11.48 5.91 0.54
N TRP A 457 -12.52 5.54 1.29
CA TRP A 457 -13.25 6.49 2.15
C TRP A 457 -12.35 7.19 3.18
N ASN A 458 -11.45 6.43 3.82
CA ASN A 458 -10.54 6.95 4.82
C ASN A 458 -9.49 7.89 4.19
N ASP A 459 -8.88 7.45 3.10
CA ASP A 459 -7.85 8.21 2.36
C ASP A 459 -8.44 9.50 1.75
N ASN A 460 -9.65 9.41 1.18
CA ASN A 460 -10.36 10.56 0.66
C ASN A 460 -10.73 11.57 1.76
N SER A 461 -11.09 11.09 2.94
CA SER A 461 -11.37 11.96 4.09
C SER A 461 -10.12 12.72 4.54
N LEU A 462 -8.98 12.03 4.65
CA LEU A 462 -7.70 12.63 5.00
C LEU A 462 -7.23 13.62 3.92
N ALA A 463 -7.34 13.26 2.64
CA ALA A 463 -6.92 14.12 1.53
C ALA A 463 -7.72 15.44 1.40
N ARG A 464 -8.82 15.59 2.14
CA ARG A 464 -9.63 16.82 2.23
C ARG A 464 -9.24 17.73 3.40
N MET A 465 -8.50 17.19 4.38
CA MET A 465 -8.15 17.91 5.60
C MET A 465 -7.20 19.08 5.32
N PRO A 466 -7.40 20.23 5.99
CA PRO A 466 -6.42 21.31 5.97
C PRO A 466 -5.05 20.83 6.43
N GLY A 467 -3.99 21.28 5.78
CA GLY A 467 -2.64 20.82 6.07
C GLY A 467 -2.31 19.39 5.61
N VAL A 468 -3.25 18.73 4.90
CA VAL A 468 -2.99 17.51 4.11
C VAL A 468 -3.20 17.80 2.64
N ARG A 469 -4.35 18.39 2.27
CA ARG A 469 -4.72 18.64 0.86
C ARG A 469 -3.77 19.57 0.12
N ASP A 470 -3.18 20.53 0.80
CA ASP A 470 -2.28 21.56 0.26
C ASP A 470 -0.88 21.05 -0.12
N ARG A 471 -0.55 19.80 0.23
CA ARG A 471 0.70 19.09 -0.08
C ARG A 471 0.48 17.82 -0.92
N VAL A 472 -0.74 17.63 -1.43
CA VAL A 472 -1.12 16.50 -2.28
C VAL A 472 -1.43 17.00 -3.69
N ALA A 473 -0.51 16.76 -4.61
CA ALA A 473 -0.73 17.00 -6.03
C ALA A 473 -1.66 15.91 -6.60
N ARG A 474 -2.74 16.33 -7.25
CA ARG A 474 -3.76 15.47 -7.84
C ARG A 474 -3.54 15.36 -9.33
N VAL A 475 -3.18 14.18 -9.80
CA VAL A 475 -3.02 13.86 -11.22
C VAL A 475 -4.30 13.18 -11.70
N ARG A 476 -4.99 13.78 -12.67
CA ARG A 476 -6.23 13.27 -13.24
C ARG A 476 -5.93 12.43 -14.45
N LEU A 477 -6.52 11.24 -14.50
CA LEU A 477 -6.30 10.22 -15.52
C LEU A 477 -7.64 9.83 -16.14
N ASN A 478 -7.67 9.72 -17.46
CA ASN A 478 -8.83 9.18 -18.16
C ASN A 478 -8.85 7.63 -18.09
N ALA A 479 -9.91 7.02 -18.58
CA ALA A 479 -10.11 5.57 -18.51
C ALA A 479 -9.02 4.76 -19.25
N LYS A 480 -8.31 5.35 -20.23
CA LYS A 480 -7.22 4.72 -20.98
C LYS A 480 -5.87 4.83 -20.27
N GLU A 481 -5.72 5.84 -19.42
CA GLU A 481 -4.47 6.21 -18.74
C GLU A 481 -4.29 5.55 -17.38
N GLY A 482 -5.23 4.70 -16.96
CA GLY A 482 -5.20 4.08 -15.65
C GLY A 482 -5.82 2.70 -15.62
N GLY A 483 -6.12 2.24 -14.41
CA GLY A 483 -6.74 0.94 -14.17
C GLY A 483 -5.84 -0.23 -14.52
N MET A 484 -6.35 -1.19 -15.26
CA MET A 484 -5.65 -2.42 -15.67
C MET A 484 -5.24 -2.40 -17.15
N ASN A 485 -5.00 -1.23 -17.77
CA ASN A 485 -4.49 -1.14 -19.13
C ASN A 485 -3.01 -1.58 -19.18
N LEU A 486 -2.78 -2.89 -19.12
CA LEU A 486 -1.42 -3.48 -19.07
C LEU A 486 -0.65 -3.31 -20.38
N ASN A 487 -1.32 -3.03 -21.50
CA ASN A 487 -0.69 -2.80 -22.81
C ASN A 487 -0.90 -1.35 -23.26
N MET A 488 -0.54 -0.42 -22.39
CA MET A 488 -0.70 1.01 -22.62
C MET A 488 0.17 1.49 -23.78
N GLU A 489 -0.39 2.31 -24.67
CA GLU A 489 0.35 2.92 -25.77
C GLU A 489 1.48 3.83 -25.27
N ALA A 490 2.61 3.86 -25.97
CA ALA A 490 3.77 4.68 -25.64
C ALA A 490 3.45 6.16 -25.42
N ARG A 491 2.53 6.72 -26.22
CA ARG A 491 2.07 8.11 -26.09
C ARG A 491 1.37 8.36 -24.75
N LEU A 492 0.55 7.42 -24.28
CA LEU A 492 -0.15 7.55 -23.00
C LEU A 492 0.83 7.48 -21.83
N ILE A 493 1.78 6.53 -21.87
CA ILE A 493 2.85 6.41 -20.86
C ILE A 493 3.64 7.73 -20.76
N LYS A 494 4.01 8.32 -21.89
CA LYS A 494 4.71 9.61 -21.93
C LYS A 494 3.88 10.73 -21.32
N ASN A 495 2.60 10.85 -21.69
CA ASN A 495 1.71 11.90 -21.18
C ASN A 495 1.53 11.78 -19.66
N ILE A 496 1.35 10.57 -19.13
CA ILE A 496 1.20 10.34 -17.69
C ILE A 496 2.49 10.74 -16.95
N ALA A 497 3.66 10.35 -17.46
CA ALA A 497 4.94 10.72 -16.88
C ALA A 497 5.15 12.24 -16.88
N GLU A 498 4.74 12.96 -17.94
CA GLU A 498 4.80 14.42 -18.02
C GLU A 498 3.87 15.10 -17.00
N ARG A 499 2.67 14.55 -16.73
CA ARG A 499 1.79 15.03 -15.66
C ARG A 499 2.43 14.85 -14.27
N GLY A 500 3.17 13.77 -14.07
CA GLY A 500 3.96 13.58 -12.83
C GLY A 500 5.01 14.67 -12.65
N VAL A 501 5.73 15.04 -13.71
CA VAL A 501 6.68 16.16 -13.70
C VAL A 501 5.97 17.48 -13.39
N GLN A 502 4.80 17.74 -14.00
CA GLN A 502 4.02 18.95 -13.71
C GLN A 502 3.59 18.99 -12.25
N ALA A 503 3.05 17.90 -11.71
CA ALA A 503 2.67 17.78 -10.31
C ALA A 503 3.84 18.12 -9.36
N THR A 504 5.03 17.61 -9.67
CA THR A 504 6.22 17.90 -8.88
C THR A 504 6.66 19.36 -9.01
N LYS A 505 6.57 19.97 -10.20
CA LYS A 505 6.88 21.40 -10.38
C LYS A 505 5.98 22.29 -9.51
N GLU A 506 4.68 22.00 -9.44
CA GLU A 506 3.74 22.72 -8.58
C GLU A 506 4.09 22.56 -7.09
N LEU A 507 4.46 21.34 -6.65
CA LEU A 507 4.93 21.11 -5.28
C LEU A 507 6.22 21.87 -4.99
N LEU A 508 7.22 21.82 -5.88
CA LEU A 508 8.48 22.52 -5.71
C LEU A 508 8.31 24.04 -5.71
N GLN A 509 7.47 24.57 -6.60
CA GLN A 509 7.19 26.01 -6.63
C GLN A 509 6.61 26.51 -5.31
N ARG A 510 5.78 25.67 -4.65
CA ARG A 510 5.15 26.04 -3.38
C ARG A 510 6.04 25.83 -2.16
N PHE A 511 6.82 24.74 -2.12
CA PHE A 511 7.48 24.27 -0.89
C PHE A 511 9.00 24.35 -0.91
N ALA A 512 9.63 24.39 -2.10
CA ALA A 512 11.09 24.45 -2.16
C ALA A 512 11.59 25.85 -1.80
N PRO A 513 12.67 25.96 -1.00
CA PRO A 513 13.31 27.24 -0.74
C PRO A 513 13.78 27.91 -2.03
N SER A 514 13.80 29.24 -2.01
CA SER A 514 14.35 30.03 -3.11
C SER A 514 15.83 29.74 -3.34
N SER A 515 16.37 30.17 -4.50
CA SER A 515 17.80 30.05 -4.81
C SER A 515 18.69 30.77 -3.80
N ASN A 516 18.15 31.75 -3.06
CA ASN A 516 18.85 32.49 -2.00
C ASN A 516 18.84 31.77 -0.65
N GLY A 517 18.24 30.58 -0.56
CA GLY A 517 18.14 29.81 0.68
C GLY A 517 16.99 30.24 1.59
N GLU A 518 16.19 31.23 1.20
CA GLU A 518 15.00 31.64 1.96
C GLU A 518 13.93 30.56 1.89
N GLN A 519 13.31 30.28 3.04
CA GLN A 519 12.22 29.34 3.15
C GLN A 519 11.03 29.76 2.28
N ALA A 520 10.44 28.81 1.58
CA ALA A 520 9.24 29.08 0.78
C ALA A 520 8.08 29.55 1.66
N GLU A 521 7.35 30.55 1.21
CA GLU A 521 6.16 31.06 1.89
C GLU A 521 5.14 29.94 2.11
N GLY A 522 4.89 29.09 1.09
CA GLY A 522 3.99 27.96 1.19
C GLY A 522 4.36 26.92 2.24
N TRP A 523 5.67 26.75 2.54
CA TRP A 523 6.09 25.89 3.65
C TRP A 523 5.76 26.53 5.01
N ASN A 524 5.95 27.82 5.17
CA ASN A 524 5.61 28.52 6.41
C ASN A 524 4.10 28.54 6.63
N GLU A 525 3.31 28.82 5.59
CA GLU A 525 1.86 28.72 5.62
C GLU A 525 1.39 27.34 6.03
N HIS A 526 1.98 26.29 5.45
CA HIS A 526 1.65 24.91 5.77
C HIS A 526 1.91 24.59 7.25
N ARG A 527 3.07 24.96 7.79
CA ARG A 527 3.38 24.77 9.22
C ARG A 527 2.39 25.48 10.12
N PHE A 528 2.00 26.69 9.76
CA PHE A 528 1.01 27.47 10.48
C PHE A 528 -0.36 26.80 10.45
N VAL A 529 -0.82 26.34 9.29
CA VAL A 529 -2.07 25.58 9.16
C VAL A 529 -2.04 24.31 10.00
N ARG A 530 -0.94 23.56 10.01
CA ARG A 530 -0.80 22.34 10.83
C ARG A 530 -0.90 22.63 12.32
N LEU A 531 -0.24 23.68 12.78
CA LEU A 531 -0.35 24.12 14.18
C LEU A 531 -1.80 24.48 14.53
N HIS A 532 -2.49 25.24 13.66
CA HIS A 532 -3.89 25.62 13.86
C HIS A 532 -4.82 24.39 13.91
N VAL A 533 -4.60 23.42 13.03
CA VAL A 533 -5.36 22.16 13.04
C VAL A 533 -5.20 21.43 14.37
N LEU A 534 -3.96 21.30 14.88
CA LEU A 534 -3.68 20.70 16.17
C LEU A 534 -4.40 21.42 17.30
N LEU A 535 -4.25 22.74 17.37
CA LEU A 535 -4.84 23.54 18.44
C LEU A 535 -6.38 23.52 18.38
N THR A 536 -6.96 23.52 17.18
CA THR A 536 -8.44 23.39 17.03
C THR A 536 -8.94 22.02 17.51
N MET A 537 -8.19 20.95 17.26
CA MET A 537 -8.53 19.61 17.78
C MET A 537 -8.47 19.56 19.31
N LEU A 538 -7.46 20.19 19.91
CA LEU A 538 -7.33 20.28 21.37
C LEU A 538 -8.45 21.13 21.97
N GLU A 539 -8.73 22.30 21.39
CA GLU A 539 -9.85 23.17 21.80
C GLU A 539 -11.19 22.42 21.79
N ALA A 540 -11.46 21.67 20.74
CA ALA A 540 -12.70 20.89 20.59
C ALA A 540 -12.87 19.79 21.66
N ARG A 541 -11.77 19.28 22.22
CA ARG A 541 -11.77 18.23 23.27
C ARG A 541 -11.67 18.77 24.68
N SER A 542 -11.23 20.03 24.85
CA SER A 542 -11.01 20.66 26.17
C SER A 542 -12.23 20.66 27.07
N PRO A 543 -13.47 20.94 26.61
CA PRO A 543 -14.65 20.87 27.52
C PRO A 543 -14.87 19.48 28.12
N GLY A 544 -14.70 18.43 27.30
CA GLY A 544 -14.77 17.04 27.75
C GLY A 544 -13.66 16.68 28.73
N LEU A 545 -12.42 17.15 28.46
CA LEU A 545 -11.30 16.94 29.37
C LEU A 545 -11.48 17.64 30.71
N VAL A 546 -11.92 18.90 30.72
CA VAL A 546 -12.22 19.63 31.95
C VAL A 546 -13.27 18.88 32.78
N SER A 547 -14.36 18.43 32.13
CA SER A 547 -15.42 17.69 32.82
C SER A 547 -14.93 16.34 33.34
N ALA A 548 -14.20 15.57 32.55
CA ALA A 548 -13.73 14.23 32.89
C ALA A 548 -12.64 14.23 33.98
N LEU A 549 -11.76 15.24 33.95
CA LEU A 549 -10.66 15.37 34.90
C LEU A 549 -11.03 16.19 36.15
N SER A 550 -12.28 16.68 36.26
CA SER A 550 -12.75 17.44 37.43
C SER A 550 -12.91 16.52 38.64
N PRO A 551 -12.49 16.98 39.83
CA PRO A 551 -12.72 16.25 41.09
C PRO A 551 -14.19 15.95 41.39
N THR A 552 -15.11 16.70 40.79
CA THR A 552 -16.56 16.60 41.04
C THR A 552 -17.32 15.90 39.90
N CYS A 553 -16.69 14.99 39.17
CA CYS A 553 -17.30 14.30 38.04
C CYS A 553 -18.32 13.22 38.53
N GLY A 554 -19.51 13.64 38.92
CA GLY A 554 -20.64 12.75 39.24
C GLY A 554 -20.33 11.66 40.28
N HIS A 555 -20.57 10.39 39.91
CA HIS A 555 -20.30 9.22 40.78
C HIS A 555 -18.90 8.60 40.52
N ALA A 556 -18.10 9.16 39.61
CA ALA A 556 -16.79 8.65 39.33
C ALA A 556 -15.73 9.17 40.29
N THR A 557 -14.79 8.31 40.68
CA THR A 557 -13.60 8.71 41.42
C THR A 557 -12.76 9.64 40.53
N ASP A 558 -12.29 10.76 41.07
CA ASP A 558 -11.41 11.65 40.32
C ASP A 558 -10.10 10.95 39.94
N PHE A 559 -9.49 11.38 38.81
CA PHE A 559 -8.32 10.69 38.28
C PHE A 559 -7.10 10.73 39.20
N LEU A 560 -6.96 11.73 40.05
CA LEU A 560 -5.83 11.81 40.99
C LEU A 560 -6.01 10.80 42.13
N THR A 561 -7.23 10.68 42.65
CA THR A 561 -7.58 9.66 43.65
C THR A 561 -7.46 8.25 43.05
N LEU A 562 -7.98 8.04 41.83
CA LEU A 562 -7.86 6.77 41.11
C LEU A 562 -6.39 6.39 40.89
N LEU A 563 -5.53 7.36 40.52
CA LEU A 563 -4.09 7.13 40.34
C LEU A 563 -3.44 6.68 41.65
N ASN A 564 -3.79 7.31 42.77
CA ASN A 564 -3.31 6.92 44.10
C ASN A 564 -3.77 5.51 44.51
N GLU A 565 -5.01 5.15 44.18
CA GLU A 565 -5.52 3.79 44.38
C GLU A 565 -4.76 2.76 43.51
N MET A 566 -4.50 3.09 42.24
CA MET A 566 -3.73 2.24 41.32
C MET A 566 -2.27 2.08 41.72
N MET A 567 -1.66 3.08 42.39
CA MET A 567 -0.30 2.96 42.95
C MET A 567 -0.23 1.87 44.04
N ASN A 568 -1.30 1.67 44.78
CA ASN A 568 -1.38 0.65 45.82
C ASN A 568 -1.82 -0.71 45.25
N ALA A 569 -2.30 -0.78 44.04
CA ALA A 569 -2.67 -2.02 43.37
C ALA A 569 -1.42 -2.75 42.85
N LYS A 570 -1.41 -4.08 42.94
CA LYS A 570 -0.27 -4.88 42.41
C LYS A 570 -0.08 -4.72 40.93
N ARG A 571 -1.16 -4.46 40.16
CA ARG A 571 -1.14 -4.31 38.71
C ARG A 571 -2.49 -3.79 38.17
N PRO A 572 -2.56 -2.69 37.41
CA PRO A 572 -3.78 -2.28 36.74
C PRO A 572 -4.24 -3.30 35.69
N PRO A 573 -5.55 -3.52 35.52
CA PRO A 573 -6.06 -4.34 34.40
C PRO A 573 -5.59 -3.84 33.05
N GLY A 574 -5.11 -4.76 32.18
CA GLY A 574 -4.61 -4.40 30.85
C GLY A 574 -3.15 -3.95 30.78
N TYR A 575 -2.44 -3.87 31.92
CA TYR A 575 -1.02 -3.54 31.99
C TYR A 575 -0.18 -4.72 32.46
N GLU A 576 1.01 -4.88 31.90
CA GLU A 576 1.90 -6.01 32.25
C GLU A 576 2.56 -5.83 33.62
N ASN A 577 2.89 -4.58 33.97
CA ASN A 577 3.63 -4.23 35.18
C ASN A 577 2.88 -3.18 36.01
N ALA A 578 3.12 -3.18 37.30
CA ALA A 578 2.71 -2.09 38.20
C ALA A 578 3.53 -0.83 37.87
N MET A 579 2.92 0.33 38.00
CA MET A 579 3.62 1.61 37.86
C MET A 579 4.55 1.84 39.06
N THR A 580 5.73 2.42 38.78
CA THR A 580 6.64 2.87 39.85
C THR A 580 6.11 4.16 40.50
N LYS A 581 6.62 4.49 41.68
CA LYS A 581 6.26 5.75 42.34
C LYS A 581 6.62 6.97 41.50
N GLU A 582 7.77 6.94 40.85
CA GLU A 582 8.25 7.99 39.96
C GLU A 582 7.34 8.17 38.75
N GLN A 583 6.94 7.07 38.13
CA GLN A 583 5.98 7.09 37.00
C GLN A 583 4.62 7.68 37.42
N CYS A 584 4.16 7.34 38.60
CA CYS A 584 2.89 7.89 39.14
C CYS A 584 2.99 9.37 39.43
N GLN A 585 4.11 9.86 40.01
CA GLN A 585 4.35 11.28 40.24
C GLN A 585 4.40 12.07 38.94
N GLU A 586 5.07 11.53 37.93
CA GLU A 586 5.15 12.14 36.61
C GLU A 586 3.74 12.19 35.95
N LEU A 587 2.99 11.10 36.02
CA LEU A 587 1.62 11.06 35.49
C LEU A 587 0.70 12.05 36.21
N HIS A 588 0.84 12.19 37.55
CA HIS A 588 0.12 13.19 38.32
C HIS A 588 0.40 14.62 37.80
N SER A 589 1.66 14.94 37.57
CA SER A 589 2.08 16.25 37.04
C SER A 589 1.54 16.48 35.63
N LEU A 590 1.55 15.46 34.77
CA LEU A 590 0.99 15.51 33.43
C LEU A 590 -0.52 15.73 33.43
N ILE A 591 -1.26 15.01 34.27
CA ILE A 591 -2.73 15.20 34.45
C ILE A 591 -3.04 16.64 34.83
N LYS A 592 -2.31 17.20 35.80
CA LYS A 592 -2.49 18.59 36.22
C LYS A 592 -2.21 19.57 35.10
N THR A 593 -1.11 19.39 34.36
CA THR A 593 -0.77 20.22 33.19
C THR A 593 -1.86 20.17 32.13
N LEU A 594 -2.41 18.99 31.89
CA LEU A 594 -3.50 18.79 30.93
C LEU A 594 -4.81 19.48 31.37
N GLN A 595 -5.13 19.42 32.68
CA GLN A 595 -6.27 20.15 33.28
C GLN A 595 -6.11 21.66 33.11
N ASP A 596 -4.92 22.20 33.43
CA ASP A 596 -4.61 23.62 33.30
C ASP A 596 -4.73 24.09 31.85
N LEU A 597 -4.16 23.34 30.89
CA LEU A 597 -4.26 23.64 29.45
C LEU A 597 -5.73 23.61 28.96
N ALA A 598 -6.48 22.56 29.33
CA ALA A 598 -7.86 22.43 28.93
C ALA A 598 -8.74 23.54 29.56
N GLY A 599 -8.50 23.87 30.84
CA GLY A 599 -9.17 24.98 31.54
C GLY A 599 -8.91 26.33 30.85
N TYR A 600 -7.67 26.60 30.51
CA TYR A 600 -7.29 27.80 29.74
C TYR A 600 -8.04 27.90 28.42
N MET A 601 -8.08 26.80 27.63
CA MET A 601 -8.78 26.77 26.36
C MET A 601 -10.29 26.97 26.48
N VAL A 602 -10.93 26.45 27.54
CA VAL A 602 -12.36 26.63 27.79
C VAL A 602 -12.67 28.06 28.29
N ALA A 603 -11.79 28.64 29.10
CA ALA A 603 -11.95 30.00 29.65
C ALA A 603 -11.75 31.08 28.57
N SER A 604 -11.05 30.79 27.50
CA SER A 604 -10.86 31.71 26.39
C SER A 604 -12.20 32.04 25.71
N LYS A 605 -12.68 33.27 25.84
CA LYS A 605 -13.98 33.72 25.28
C LYS A 605 -13.98 33.87 23.79
N GLN A 606 -12.83 33.85 23.13
CA GLN A 606 -12.69 33.94 21.68
C GLN A 606 -11.91 32.73 21.21
N SER A 607 -12.51 32.00 20.25
CA SER A 607 -11.73 31.03 19.49
C SER A 607 -10.59 31.79 18.79
N ILE A 608 -9.39 31.57 19.24
CA ILE A 608 -8.17 32.22 18.72
C ILE A 608 -7.87 31.72 17.31
N PHE A 609 -8.55 30.66 16.90
CA PHE A 609 -8.24 29.92 15.68
C PHE A 609 -9.34 30.12 14.65
N PHE A 610 -8.95 30.36 13.38
CA PHE A 610 -9.90 30.29 12.29
C PHE A 610 -10.40 28.84 12.17
N LYS A 611 -11.66 28.68 11.83
CA LYS A 611 -12.30 27.35 11.74
C LYS A 611 -11.83 26.64 10.48
N PRO A 612 -10.96 25.61 10.56
CA PRO A 612 -10.55 24.87 9.38
C PRO A 612 -11.74 24.09 8.78
N ILE A 613 -11.80 24.04 7.44
CA ILE A 613 -12.84 23.36 6.68
C ILE A 613 -12.20 22.23 5.85
N PRO A 614 -12.65 20.97 5.99
CA PRO A 614 -13.57 20.45 7.00
C PRO A 614 -12.97 20.52 8.41
N LYS A 615 -13.85 20.54 9.43
CA LYS A 615 -13.43 20.59 10.85
C LYS A 615 -12.58 19.34 11.17
N PRO A 616 -11.36 19.50 11.70
CA PRO A 616 -10.53 18.38 12.12
C PRO A 616 -11.09 17.71 13.38
N GLU A 617 -10.90 16.40 13.50
CA GLU A 617 -11.33 15.63 14.65
C GLU A 617 -10.19 14.75 15.17
N LEU A 618 -9.91 14.83 16.47
CA LEU A 618 -8.96 13.95 17.13
C LEU A 618 -9.65 12.64 17.49
N ARG A 619 -9.18 11.53 16.93
CA ARG A 619 -9.66 10.17 17.20
C ARG A 619 -8.56 9.32 17.82
N VAL A 620 -8.92 8.51 18.81
CA VAL A 620 -8.03 7.48 19.35
C VAL A 620 -8.12 6.26 18.43
N ARG A 621 -6.99 5.80 17.95
CA ARG A 621 -6.87 4.58 17.13
C ARG A 621 -5.74 3.71 17.68
N PRO A 622 -5.85 2.38 17.63
CA PRO A 622 -4.70 1.52 17.87
C PRO A 622 -3.63 1.77 16.80
N SER A 623 -2.36 1.63 17.16
CA SER A 623 -1.28 1.58 16.18
C SER A 623 -1.46 0.33 15.31
N LEU A 624 -1.37 0.50 14.01
CA LEU A 624 -1.45 -0.59 13.03
C LEU A 624 -0.14 -1.38 13.01
#